data_57e928544941fb442d0915d8fb0cd753
#
_entry.id   57e928544941fb442d0915d8fb0cd753
#
_cell.length_a   1.000
_cell.length_b   1.000
_cell.length_c   1.000
_cell.angle_alpha   90.00
_cell.angle_beta   90.00
_cell.angle_gamma   90.00
#
_symmetry.space_group_name_H-M   'P 1'
#
loop_
_entity.id
_entity.type
_entity.pdbx_description
1 polymer ?
#
loop_
_entity_poly.entity_id
_entity_poly.type
_entity_poly.pdbx_seq_one_letter_code
_entity_poly.pdbx_strand_id
1 'polypeptide(L)'
;MFITQYVRKAKQSILLIDNWVDIGTLDILSKKSAEVAVTIVTSPKGNHLAESDMVKFNNQYGNLFLVTSRSFHDRFLVIDDNELYLLGASVKDLGKKCFAFARLDASNIEHIKSTIGTTLPAEG
;
A
#
# COMPACT_ATOMS: atom_id res chain seq x y z
N MET A 1 2.12 17.39 1.56
CA MET A 1 2.98 16.48 0.77
C MET A 1 2.10 15.52 -0.01
N PHE A 2 2.38 15.32 -1.28
CA PHE A 2 1.63 14.38 -2.10
C PHE A 2 2.03 12.95 -1.80
N ILE A 3 1.09 12.01 -2.01
CA ILE A 3 1.32 10.59 -1.75
C ILE A 3 2.57 10.05 -2.45
N THR A 4 2.85 10.53 -3.68
CA THR A 4 4.03 10.10 -4.44
C THR A 4 5.34 10.45 -3.74
N GLN A 5 5.37 11.52 -2.97
CA GLN A 5 6.56 11.90 -2.21
C GLN A 5 6.85 10.90 -1.08
N TYR A 6 5.80 10.38 -0.44
CA TYR A 6 5.96 9.34 0.58
C TYR A 6 6.43 8.02 -0.04
N VAL A 7 5.89 7.68 -1.21
CA VAL A 7 6.31 6.49 -1.94
C VAL A 7 7.80 6.59 -2.33
N ARG A 8 8.22 7.74 -2.83
CA ARG A 8 9.61 7.97 -3.24
C ARG A 8 10.59 7.97 -2.09
N LYS A 9 10.19 8.42 -0.91
CA LYS A 9 11.10 8.51 0.23
C LYS A 9 11.30 7.17 0.94
N ALA A 10 10.44 6.19 0.71
CA ALA A 10 10.56 4.88 1.34
C ALA A 10 11.89 4.22 0.94
N LYS A 11 12.56 3.62 1.90
CA LYS A 11 13.88 3.01 1.72
C LYS A 11 13.85 1.49 1.84
N GLN A 12 12.88 0.93 2.54
CA GLN A 12 12.80 -0.51 2.80
C GLN A 12 11.48 -1.11 2.37
N SER A 13 10.36 -0.55 2.82
CA SER A 13 9.06 -1.17 2.60
C SER A 13 7.93 -0.16 2.58
N ILE A 14 6.89 -0.52 1.85
CA ILE A 14 5.60 0.19 1.82
C ILE A 14 4.52 -0.84 2.08
N LEU A 15 3.67 -0.59 3.06
CA LEU A 15 2.44 -1.35 3.28
C LEU A 15 1.27 -0.41 3.01
N LEU A 16 0.46 -0.76 2.02
CA LEU A 16 -0.74 -0.01 1.68
C LEU A 16 -1.97 -0.86 2.01
N ILE A 17 -2.85 -0.32 2.82
CA ILE A 17 -4.15 -0.91 3.10
C ILE A 17 -5.19 0.00 2.48
N ASP A 18 -5.83 -0.45 1.41
CA ASP A 18 -6.79 0.34 0.66
C ASP A 18 -7.85 -0.58 0.07
N ASN A 19 -9.11 -0.32 0.41
CA ASN A 19 -10.24 -1.14 -0.05
C ASN A 19 -10.56 -0.99 -1.54
N TRP A 20 -9.88 -0.12 -2.25
CA TRP A 20 -10.00 0.01 -3.69
C TRP A 20 -8.62 0.15 -4.31
N VAL A 21 -8.23 -0.83 -5.11
CA VAL A 21 -6.96 -0.78 -5.84
C VAL A 21 -7.17 -1.12 -7.31
N ASP A 22 -6.49 -0.37 -8.17
CA ASP A 22 -6.55 -0.55 -9.61
C ASP A 22 -5.21 -0.17 -10.25
N ILE A 23 -5.18 -0.07 -11.58
CA ILE A 23 -3.95 0.31 -12.31
C ILE A 23 -3.43 1.67 -11.85
N GLY A 24 -4.32 2.62 -11.51
CA GLY A 24 -3.91 3.91 -10.97
C GLY A 24 -3.13 3.80 -9.66
N THR A 25 -3.49 2.83 -8.82
CA THR A 25 -2.75 2.54 -7.60
C THR A 25 -1.33 2.08 -7.92
N LEU A 26 -1.19 1.16 -8.87
CA LEU A 26 0.13 0.66 -9.29
C LEU A 26 0.98 1.75 -9.92
N ASP A 27 0.38 2.66 -10.68
CA ASP A 27 1.09 3.78 -11.27
C ASP A 27 1.77 4.65 -10.20
N ILE A 28 1.05 4.92 -9.12
CA ILE A 28 1.61 5.68 -7.99
C ILE A 28 2.72 4.89 -7.29
N LEU A 29 2.50 3.61 -7.03
CA LEU A 29 3.47 2.76 -6.36
C LEU A 29 4.72 2.51 -7.20
N SER A 30 4.62 2.62 -8.51
CA SER A 30 5.77 2.50 -9.42
C SER A 30 6.83 3.58 -9.19
N LYS A 31 6.49 4.66 -8.50
CA LYS A 31 7.42 5.74 -8.17
C LYS A 31 8.41 5.36 -7.06
N LYS A 32 8.25 4.19 -6.46
CA LYS A 32 9.14 3.69 -5.42
C LYS A 32 10.57 3.50 -5.90
N SER A 33 11.52 3.46 -4.96
CA SER A 33 12.88 3.02 -5.26
C SER A 33 12.92 1.52 -5.56
N ALA A 34 13.87 1.08 -6.37
CA ALA A 34 13.88 -0.25 -6.97
C ALA A 34 13.82 -1.39 -5.94
N GLU A 35 14.50 -1.23 -4.81
CA GLU A 35 14.63 -2.30 -3.82
C GLU A 35 13.52 -2.31 -2.77
N VAL A 36 12.61 -1.34 -2.81
CA VAL A 36 11.55 -1.22 -1.83
C VAL A 36 10.48 -2.28 -2.09
N ALA A 37 10.17 -3.06 -1.07
CA ALA A 37 9.09 -4.05 -1.12
C ALA A 37 7.75 -3.37 -0.85
N VAL A 38 6.75 -3.69 -1.65
CA VAL A 38 5.39 -3.15 -1.51
C VAL A 38 4.42 -4.28 -1.26
N THR A 39 3.66 -4.19 -0.18
CA THR A 39 2.53 -5.07 0.09
C THR A 39 1.26 -4.25 0.03
N ILE A 40 0.31 -4.70 -0.78
CA ILE A 40 -1.03 -4.13 -0.86
C ILE A 40 -1.98 -5.07 -0.14
N VAL A 41 -2.75 -4.54 0.80
CA VAL A 41 -3.88 -5.25 1.42
C VAL A 41 -5.16 -4.58 0.97
N THR A 42 -6.02 -5.32 0.29
CA THR A 42 -7.28 -4.80 -0.24
C THR A 42 -8.41 -5.78 0.02
N SER A 43 -9.66 -5.34 -0.15
CA SER A 43 -10.81 -6.24 -0.05
C SER A 43 -10.98 -7.03 -1.34
N PRO A 44 -11.58 -8.24 -1.30
CA PRO A 44 -11.87 -8.99 -2.52
C PRO A 44 -12.71 -8.22 -3.52
N LYS A 45 -13.67 -7.43 -3.06
CA LYS A 45 -14.53 -6.61 -3.92
C LYS A 45 -13.83 -5.38 -4.48
N GLY A 46 -12.86 -4.85 -3.74
CA GLY A 46 -12.13 -3.64 -4.12
C GLY A 46 -10.90 -3.88 -4.96
N ASN A 47 -10.57 -5.13 -5.22
CA ASN A 47 -9.41 -5.47 -6.05
C ASN A 47 -9.81 -5.46 -7.52
N HIS A 48 -9.38 -4.43 -8.24
CA HIS A 48 -9.60 -4.25 -9.67
C HIS A 48 -8.34 -4.50 -10.49
N LEU A 49 -7.39 -5.24 -9.91
CA LEU A 49 -6.16 -5.64 -10.60
C LEU A 49 -6.30 -7.05 -11.15
N ALA A 50 -5.87 -7.23 -12.39
CA ALA A 50 -5.71 -8.55 -12.98
C ALA A 50 -4.34 -9.13 -12.58
N GLU A 51 -4.22 -10.45 -12.61
CA GLU A 51 -2.93 -11.11 -12.35
C GLU A 51 -1.86 -10.60 -13.31
N SER A 52 -2.22 -10.34 -14.57
CA SER A 52 -1.30 -9.80 -15.57
C SER A 52 -0.76 -8.42 -15.19
N ASP A 53 -1.54 -7.61 -14.49
CA ASP A 53 -1.08 -6.30 -14.01
C ASP A 53 0.03 -6.47 -12.96
N MET A 54 -0.13 -7.45 -12.08
CA MET A 54 0.86 -7.77 -11.06
C MET A 54 2.15 -8.29 -11.68
N VAL A 55 2.03 -9.16 -12.67
CA VAL A 55 3.18 -9.72 -13.39
C VAL A 55 3.96 -8.60 -14.09
N LYS A 56 3.26 -7.72 -14.79
CA LYS A 56 3.91 -6.58 -15.46
C LYS A 56 4.64 -5.67 -14.49
N PHE A 57 3.99 -5.34 -13.37
CA PHE A 57 4.62 -4.50 -12.36
C PHE A 57 5.89 -5.16 -11.83
N ASN A 58 5.82 -6.44 -11.49
CA ASN A 58 6.97 -7.16 -10.94
C ASN A 58 8.10 -7.33 -11.95
N ASN A 59 7.77 -7.49 -13.23
CA ASN A 59 8.80 -7.55 -14.27
C ASN A 59 9.54 -6.22 -14.44
N GLN A 60 8.86 -5.11 -14.22
CA GLN A 60 9.43 -3.78 -14.43
C GLN A 60 10.00 -3.18 -13.15
N TYR A 61 9.32 -3.32 -12.03
CA TYR A 61 9.67 -2.64 -10.77
C TYR A 61 10.04 -3.60 -9.64
N GLY A 62 9.48 -4.80 -9.63
CA GLY A 62 9.77 -5.82 -8.63
C GLY A 62 9.09 -5.63 -7.28
N ASN A 63 9.09 -6.70 -6.50
CA ASN A 63 8.77 -6.69 -5.07
C ASN A 63 7.37 -6.23 -4.70
N LEU A 64 6.37 -6.54 -5.53
CA LEU A 64 4.97 -6.24 -5.24
C LEU A 64 4.24 -7.51 -4.80
N PHE A 65 3.55 -7.42 -3.67
CA PHE A 65 2.74 -8.49 -3.09
C PHE A 65 1.33 -7.99 -2.84
N LEU A 66 0.33 -8.82 -3.14
CA LEU A 66 -1.08 -8.49 -2.94
C LEU A 66 -1.71 -9.49 -1.99
N VAL A 67 -2.41 -8.98 -0.99
CA VAL A 67 -3.14 -9.77 0.00
C VAL A 67 -4.57 -9.26 0.06
N THR A 68 -5.55 -10.14 0.17
CA THR A 68 -6.94 -9.73 0.37
C THR A 68 -7.35 -9.93 1.83
N SER A 69 -8.12 -8.98 2.36
CA SER A 69 -8.63 -9.03 3.73
C SER A 69 -9.94 -8.24 3.80
N ARG A 70 -10.86 -8.73 4.63
CA ARG A 70 -12.12 -8.03 4.94
C ARG A 70 -12.07 -7.30 6.28
N SER A 71 -10.90 -7.27 6.92
CA SER A 71 -10.76 -6.80 8.29
C SER A 71 -10.61 -5.28 8.43
N PHE A 72 -10.39 -4.57 7.32
CA PHE A 72 -10.10 -3.13 7.36
C PHE A 72 -11.24 -2.31 6.76
N HIS A 73 -11.60 -1.24 7.45
CA HIS A 73 -12.56 -0.24 6.98
C HIS A 73 -11.86 1.07 6.62
N ASP A 74 -10.72 1.34 7.23
CA ASP A 74 -9.92 2.52 6.98
C ASP A 74 -8.77 2.22 6.04
N ARG A 75 -8.23 3.26 5.42
CA ARG A 75 -7.06 3.17 4.53
C ARG A 75 -5.83 3.63 5.28
N PHE A 76 -4.77 2.84 5.18
CA PHE A 76 -3.51 3.15 5.87
C PHE A 76 -2.34 3.02 4.92
N LEU A 77 -1.30 3.83 5.19
CA LEU A 77 -0.01 3.73 4.53
C LEU A 77 1.07 3.63 5.60
N VAL A 78 1.89 2.59 5.52
CA VAL A 78 3.03 2.40 6.42
C VAL A 78 4.30 2.47 5.61
N ILE A 79 5.19 3.38 5.97
CA ILE A 79 6.50 3.57 5.32
C ILE A 79 7.59 3.06 6.25
N ASP A 80 8.40 2.13 5.75
CA ASP A 80 9.58 1.61 6.44
C ASP A 80 9.31 1.06 7.85
N ASP A 81 8.09 0.58 8.07
CA ASP A 81 7.63 0.07 9.38
C ASP A 81 7.73 1.07 10.53
N ASN A 82 7.91 2.35 10.25
CA ASN A 82 8.07 3.35 11.31
C ASN A 82 7.22 4.61 11.14
N GLU A 83 6.57 4.79 9.99
CA GLU A 83 5.67 5.92 9.77
C GLU A 83 4.31 5.38 9.35
N LEU A 84 3.27 5.81 10.03
CA LEU A 84 1.89 5.37 9.78
C LEU A 84 1.03 6.59 9.44
N TYR A 85 0.27 6.46 8.36
CA TYR A 85 -0.65 7.49 7.90
C TYR A 85 -2.04 6.90 7.69
N LEU A 86 -3.05 7.67 8.11
CA LEU A 86 -4.46 7.43 7.79
C LEU A 86 -4.80 8.23 6.53
N LEU A 87 -5.32 7.56 5.52
CA LEU A 87 -5.62 8.18 4.23
C LEU A 87 -7.10 8.54 4.12
N GLY A 88 -7.38 9.77 3.67
CA GLY A 88 -8.76 10.25 3.50
C GLY A 88 -9.43 9.80 2.21
N ALA A 89 -8.67 9.20 1.28
CA ALA A 89 -9.17 8.70 0.01
C ALA A 89 -8.29 7.58 -0.50
N SER A 90 -8.75 6.84 -1.51
CA SER A 90 -7.92 5.82 -2.15
C SER A 90 -6.68 6.43 -2.80
N VAL A 91 -5.59 5.67 -2.82
CA VAL A 91 -4.29 6.14 -3.31
C VAL A 91 -4.39 6.64 -4.74
N LYS A 92 -5.18 5.99 -5.58
CA LYS A 92 -5.40 6.44 -6.96
C LYS A 92 -5.93 7.88 -7.04
N ASP A 93 -6.74 8.30 -6.07
CA ASP A 93 -7.29 9.65 -6.02
C ASP A 93 -6.31 10.64 -5.41
N LEU A 94 -5.56 10.21 -4.39
CA LEU A 94 -4.53 11.03 -3.73
C LEU A 94 -3.39 11.41 -4.67
N GLY A 95 -3.15 10.60 -5.70
CA GLY A 95 -2.14 10.91 -6.71
C GLY A 95 -2.54 12.05 -7.63
N LYS A 96 -3.84 12.35 -7.73
CA LYS A 96 -4.39 13.37 -8.62
C LYS A 96 -4.77 14.65 -7.91
N LYS A 97 -5.09 14.55 -6.62
CA LYS A 97 -5.59 15.67 -5.82
C LYS A 97 -4.85 15.73 -4.50
N CYS A 98 -4.82 16.91 -3.93
CA CYS A 98 -4.25 17.10 -2.62
C CYS A 98 -5.33 16.88 -1.57
N PHE A 99 -5.34 15.71 -0.94
CA PHE A 99 -6.21 15.41 0.19
C PHE A 99 -5.41 15.43 1.47
N ALA A 100 -6.05 15.86 2.55
CA ALA A 100 -5.44 15.76 3.86
C ALA A 100 -5.39 14.29 4.28
N PHE A 101 -4.26 13.90 4.85
CA PHE A 101 -4.14 12.62 5.53
C PHE A 101 -3.35 12.85 6.83
N ALA A 102 -3.64 12.04 7.84
CA ALA A 102 -3.12 12.24 9.17
C ALA A 102 -2.00 11.25 9.47
N ARG A 103 -0.92 11.74 10.05
CA ARG A 103 0.09 10.86 10.62
C ARG A 103 -0.41 10.35 11.97
N LEU A 104 -0.35 9.03 12.15
CA LEU A 104 -0.71 8.37 13.40
C LEU A 104 0.54 7.93 14.14
N ASP A 105 0.38 7.63 15.43
CA ASP A 105 1.48 7.11 16.23
C ASP A 105 1.95 5.75 15.71
N ALA A 106 3.25 5.59 15.55
CA ALA A 106 3.85 4.37 15.02
C ALA A 106 3.56 3.14 15.89
N SER A 107 3.20 3.32 17.16
CA SER A 107 2.82 2.20 18.04
C SER A 107 1.61 1.42 17.53
N ASN A 108 0.80 2.02 16.66
CA ASN A 108 -0.36 1.33 16.05
C ASN A 108 0.03 0.36 14.93
N ILE A 109 1.26 0.41 14.43
CA ILE A 109 1.70 -0.43 13.31
C ILE A 109 1.62 -1.92 13.68
N GLU A 110 2.06 -2.28 14.87
CA GLU A 110 2.01 -3.67 15.33
C GLU A 110 0.59 -4.22 15.36
N HIS A 111 -0.36 -3.41 15.82
CA HIS A 111 -1.77 -3.81 15.84
C HIS A 111 -2.31 -4.02 14.42
N ILE A 112 -1.98 -3.13 13.50
CA ILE A 112 -2.37 -3.25 12.09
C ILE A 112 -1.80 -4.54 11.49
N LYS A 113 -0.52 -4.79 11.70
CA LYS A 113 0.14 -6.00 11.19
C LYS A 113 -0.48 -7.27 11.78
N SER A 114 -0.80 -7.27 13.06
CA SER A 114 -1.43 -8.44 13.69
C SER A 114 -2.85 -8.67 13.16
N THR A 115 -3.57 -7.63 12.77
CA THR A 115 -4.88 -7.73 12.13
C THR A 115 -4.79 -8.36 10.74
N ILE A 116 -3.76 -8.03 9.98
CA ILE A 116 -3.47 -8.69 8.70
C ILE A 116 -3.11 -10.17 8.96
N GLY A 117 -2.23 -10.38 9.91
CA GLY A 117 -1.95 -11.69 10.49
C GLY A 117 -1.64 -12.77 9.46
N THR A 118 -2.43 -13.86 9.54
CA THR A 118 -2.23 -15.03 8.70
C THR A 118 -2.56 -14.83 7.23
N THR A 119 -3.10 -13.66 6.85
CA THR A 119 -3.37 -13.37 5.44
C THR A 119 -2.15 -12.85 4.69
N LEU A 120 -1.08 -12.48 5.40
CA LEU A 120 0.17 -12.10 4.73
C LEU A 120 0.81 -13.32 4.06
N PRO A 121 1.46 -13.14 2.89
CA PRO A 121 2.22 -14.22 2.30
C PRO A 121 3.25 -14.73 3.30
N ALA A 122 3.47 -16.06 3.31
CA ALA A 122 4.52 -16.62 4.14
C ALA A 122 5.84 -15.94 3.77
N GLU A 123 6.50 -15.40 4.77
CA GLU A 123 7.83 -14.86 4.59
C GLU A 123 8.74 -15.99 4.11
N GLY A 124 9.20 -15.82 2.92
CA GLY A 124 10.20 -16.77 2.42
C GLY A 124 11.45 -16.66 3.26
#